data_0d0def614f9ffac1115ea64835f75c21
#
_entry.id   0d0def614f9ffac1115ea64835f75c21
#
_cell.length_a   1.000
_cell.length_b   1.000
_cell.length_c   1.000
_cell.angle_alpha   90.00
_cell.angle_beta   90.00
_cell.angle_gamma   90.00
#
_symmetry.space_group_name_H-M   'P 1'
#
loop_
_entity.id
_entity.type
_entity.pdbx_description
1 polymer ?
#
loop_
_entity_poly.entity_id
_entity_poly.type
_entity_poly.pdbx_seq_one_letter_code
_entity_poly.pdbx_strand_id
1 'polypeptide(L)'
;MNEVEIQGTVYKIGKLNAFAQMYILKRAAPVLGKLQGVLAAADNKDAKLADVLEPLGAVIGDLPDESLEYVCNAALDVVDMRQAGGGWAPVRSKGQLMYPDMDLLTMLSLTAHVLKDNLTTFFRALPALQAPGQEPKTT
;
A
#
# COMPACT_ATOMS: atom_id res chain seq x y z
N MET A 1 4.08 5.92 -12.46
CA MET A 1 4.44 6.19 -11.10
C MET A 1 3.71 7.39 -10.60
N ASN A 2 3.28 7.36 -9.38
CA ASN A 2 2.55 8.45 -8.81
C ASN A 2 3.39 9.16 -7.77
N GLU A 3 3.17 10.46 -7.67
CA GLU A 3 3.79 11.25 -6.62
C GLU A 3 2.71 11.63 -5.61
N VAL A 4 3.02 11.56 -4.34
CA VAL A 4 2.11 11.95 -3.29
C VAL A 4 2.84 12.86 -2.32
N GLU A 5 2.10 13.79 -1.71
CA GLU A 5 2.70 14.66 -0.73
C GLU A 5 2.12 14.31 0.62
N ILE A 6 2.96 14.04 1.60
CA ILE A 6 2.55 13.70 2.95
C ILE A 6 3.34 14.58 3.89
N GLN A 7 2.62 15.38 4.65
CA GLN A 7 3.22 16.28 5.63
C GLN A 7 4.33 17.14 5.04
N GLY A 8 4.08 17.65 3.86
CA GLY A 8 5.01 18.60 3.23
C GLY A 8 6.14 17.96 2.45
N THR A 9 6.26 16.66 2.44
CA THR A 9 7.32 15.98 1.69
C THR A 9 6.70 15.21 0.54
N VAL A 10 7.33 15.26 -0.62
CA VAL A 10 6.85 14.58 -1.81
C VAL A 10 7.53 13.23 -1.94
N TYR A 11 6.75 12.20 -2.19
CA TYR A 11 7.26 10.85 -2.35
C TYR A 11 6.82 10.31 -3.70
N LYS A 12 7.63 9.46 -4.29
CA LYS A 12 7.29 8.82 -5.55
C LYS A 12 6.97 7.36 -5.26
N ILE A 13 5.79 6.92 -5.68
CA ILE A 13 5.32 5.58 -5.41
C ILE A 13 5.68 4.70 -6.60
N GLY A 14 6.48 3.70 -6.36
CA GLY A 14 6.90 2.81 -7.42
C GLY A 14 6.00 1.61 -7.58
N LYS A 15 6.47 0.62 -8.33
CA LYS A 15 5.68 -0.53 -8.66
C LYS A 15 6.25 -1.77 -8.04
N LEU A 16 5.40 -2.54 -7.38
CA LEU A 16 5.81 -3.82 -6.81
C LEU A 16 5.84 -4.86 -7.92
N ASN A 17 6.79 -5.76 -7.88
CA ASN A 17 6.78 -6.85 -8.85
C ASN A 17 5.70 -7.86 -8.47
N ALA A 18 5.41 -8.79 -9.36
CA ALA A 18 4.32 -9.73 -9.16
C ALA A 18 4.53 -10.62 -7.93
N PHE A 19 5.76 -11.04 -7.68
CA PHE A 19 6.01 -11.87 -6.52
C PHE A 19 5.78 -11.09 -5.22
N ALA A 20 6.18 -9.84 -5.16
CA ALA A 20 5.93 -9.02 -3.97
C ALA A 20 4.43 -8.84 -3.76
N GLN A 21 3.68 -8.60 -4.84
CA GLN A 21 2.24 -8.47 -4.73
C GLN A 21 1.61 -9.76 -4.23
N MET A 22 2.08 -10.89 -4.71
CA MET A 22 1.56 -12.18 -4.31
C MET A 22 1.83 -12.45 -2.84
N TYR A 23 3.03 -12.16 -2.38
CA TYR A 23 3.36 -12.38 -0.97
C TYR A 23 2.59 -11.44 -0.05
N ILE A 24 2.37 -10.21 -0.49
CA ILE A 24 1.56 -9.29 0.29
C ILE A 24 0.13 -9.82 0.40
N LEU A 25 -0.44 -10.29 -0.71
CA LEU A 25 -1.79 -10.82 -0.68
C LEU A 25 -1.89 -12.07 0.19
N LYS A 26 -0.86 -12.91 0.16
CA LYS A 26 -0.86 -14.11 0.98
C LYS A 26 -0.88 -13.74 2.45
N ARG A 27 -0.07 -12.78 2.84
CA ARG A 27 0.00 -12.38 4.24
C ARG A 27 -1.22 -11.59 4.68
N ALA A 28 -1.85 -10.88 3.75
CA ALA A 28 -3.02 -10.09 4.07
C ALA A 28 -4.33 -10.87 3.88
N ALA A 29 -4.24 -12.15 3.50
CA ALA A 29 -5.44 -12.93 3.23
C ALA A 29 -6.50 -12.85 4.33
N PRO A 30 -6.15 -12.91 5.62
CA PRO A 30 -7.17 -12.85 6.66
C PRO A 30 -7.92 -11.52 6.71
N VAL A 31 -7.37 -10.47 6.10
CA VAL A 31 -7.97 -9.15 6.18
C VAL A 31 -8.26 -8.55 4.82
N LEU A 32 -8.39 -9.39 3.79
CA LEU A 32 -8.56 -8.85 2.43
C LEU A 32 -9.78 -7.93 2.31
N GLY A 33 -10.87 -8.24 2.95
CA GLY A 33 -12.05 -7.36 2.90
C GLY A 33 -11.77 -6.00 3.51
N LYS A 34 -11.05 -5.98 4.62
CA LYS A 34 -10.71 -4.73 5.27
C LYS A 34 -9.68 -3.96 4.45
N LEU A 35 -8.79 -4.67 3.78
CA LEU A 35 -7.80 -4.04 2.94
C LEU A 35 -8.48 -3.35 1.76
N GLN A 36 -9.52 -3.93 1.19
CA GLN A 36 -10.26 -3.27 0.15
C GLN A 36 -10.84 -1.94 0.66
N GLY A 37 -11.29 -1.91 1.89
CA GLY A 37 -11.80 -0.68 2.50
C GLY A 37 -10.72 0.39 2.62
N VAL A 38 -9.50 -0.01 2.97
CA VAL A 38 -8.39 0.91 3.05
C VAL A 38 -8.11 1.50 1.67
N LEU A 39 -8.09 0.66 0.65
CA LEU A 39 -7.77 1.11 -0.70
C LEU A 39 -8.87 2.02 -1.26
N ALA A 40 -10.13 1.71 -0.96
CA ALA A 40 -11.22 2.56 -1.41
C ALA A 40 -11.18 3.92 -0.73
N ALA A 41 -10.86 3.97 0.54
CA ALA A 41 -10.73 5.23 1.25
C ALA A 41 -9.57 6.06 0.70
N ALA A 42 -8.46 5.40 0.40
CA ALA A 42 -7.30 6.12 -0.14
C ALA A 42 -7.56 6.63 -1.56
N ASP A 43 -8.49 6.02 -2.29
CA ASP A 43 -8.77 6.45 -3.64
C ASP A 43 -9.73 7.63 -3.68
N ASN A 44 -10.36 7.99 -2.57
CA ASN A 44 -11.30 9.09 -2.55
C ASN A 44 -10.52 10.38 -2.47
N LYS A 45 -10.71 11.26 -3.45
CA LYS A 45 -9.95 12.49 -3.48
C LYS A 45 -10.28 13.41 -2.32
N ASP A 46 -11.47 13.28 -1.75
CA ASP A 46 -11.83 14.13 -0.65
C ASP A 46 -11.50 13.48 0.69
N ALA A 47 -10.89 12.30 0.69
CA ALA A 47 -10.61 11.62 1.92
C ALA A 47 -9.54 12.36 2.71
N LYS A 48 -9.72 12.42 4.01
CA LYS A 48 -8.74 13.01 4.87
C LYS A 48 -7.88 11.87 5.33
N LEU A 49 -6.72 12.16 5.86
CA LEU A 49 -5.84 11.14 6.36
C LEU A 49 -6.54 10.27 7.40
N ALA A 50 -7.36 10.88 8.23
CA ALA A 50 -8.08 10.12 9.26
C ALA A 50 -9.00 9.07 8.65
N ASP A 51 -9.57 9.37 7.46
CA ASP A 51 -10.50 8.45 6.83
C ASP A 51 -9.79 7.19 6.36
N VAL A 52 -8.51 7.29 6.05
CA VAL A 52 -7.72 6.14 5.64
C VAL A 52 -7.21 5.39 6.86
N LEU A 53 -6.90 6.11 7.94
CA LEU A 53 -6.31 5.49 9.11
C LEU A 53 -7.26 4.57 9.85
N GLU A 54 -8.54 4.89 9.87
CA GLU A 54 -9.48 4.06 10.61
C GLU A 54 -9.57 2.64 10.02
N PRO A 55 -9.81 2.45 8.74
CA PRO A 55 -9.81 1.09 8.20
C PRO A 55 -8.42 0.46 8.23
N LEU A 56 -7.38 1.28 8.12
CA LEU A 56 -6.03 0.75 8.19
C LEU A 56 -5.74 0.22 9.59
N GLY A 57 -6.25 0.88 10.62
CA GLY A 57 -6.10 0.41 11.99
C GLY A 57 -6.72 -0.97 12.20
N ALA A 58 -7.85 -1.23 11.54
CA ALA A 58 -8.48 -2.55 11.64
C ALA A 58 -7.60 -3.62 11.00
N VAL A 59 -6.95 -3.29 9.87
CA VAL A 59 -6.03 -4.22 9.24
C VAL A 59 -4.84 -4.48 10.16
N ILE A 60 -4.28 -3.42 10.74
CA ILE A 60 -3.15 -3.55 11.63
C ILE A 60 -3.50 -4.44 12.82
N GLY A 61 -4.68 -4.26 13.37
CA GLY A 61 -5.07 -5.02 14.55
C GLY A 61 -5.27 -6.51 14.28
N ASP A 62 -5.56 -6.86 13.03
CA ASP A 62 -5.84 -8.25 12.71
C ASP A 62 -4.68 -8.99 12.08
N LEU A 63 -3.58 -8.33 11.78
CA LEU A 63 -2.43 -9.01 11.18
C LEU A 63 -1.36 -9.31 12.22
N PRO A 64 -0.73 -10.45 12.14
CA PRO A 64 0.44 -10.73 12.98
C PRO A 64 1.54 -9.72 12.70
N ASP A 65 2.36 -9.45 13.69
CA ASP A 65 3.43 -8.47 13.55
C ASP A 65 4.34 -8.76 12.37
N GLU A 66 4.68 -10.02 12.16
CA GLU A 66 5.58 -10.38 11.06
C GLU A 66 4.95 -10.09 9.72
N SER A 67 3.66 -10.33 9.58
CA SER A 67 2.97 -10.06 8.32
C SER A 67 2.87 -8.58 8.08
N LEU A 68 2.55 -7.82 9.11
CA LEU A 68 2.45 -6.38 9.00
C LEU A 68 3.80 -5.78 8.63
N GLU A 69 4.85 -6.23 9.28
CA GLU A 69 6.19 -5.72 8.99
C GLU A 69 6.59 -6.05 7.57
N TYR A 70 6.29 -7.25 7.09
CA TYR A 70 6.62 -7.63 5.72
C TYR A 70 5.92 -6.71 4.73
N VAL A 71 4.65 -6.45 4.94
CA VAL A 71 3.88 -5.63 4.02
C VAL A 71 4.42 -4.21 3.99
N CYS A 72 4.69 -3.63 5.14
CA CYS A 72 5.22 -2.27 5.22
C CYS A 72 6.61 -2.19 4.58
N ASN A 73 7.46 -3.16 4.84
CA ASN A 73 8.81 -3.14 4.29
C ASN A 73 8.78 -3.30 2.77
N ALA A 74 7.94 -4.19 2.26
CA ALA A 74 7.83 -4.39 0.82
C ALA A 74 7.30 -3.12 0.15
N ALA A 75 6.35 -2.45 0.79
CA ALA A 75 5.82 -1.21 0.24
C ALA A 75 6.88 -0.12 0.23
N LEU A 76 7.60 0.04 1.33
CA LEU A 76 8.57 1.12 1.41
C LEU A 76 9.78 0.87 0.49
N ASP A 77 10.03 -0.37 0.10
CA ASP A 77 11.12 -0.67 -0.82
C ASP A 77 10.93 -0.03 -2.19
N VAL A 78 9.72 0.36 -2.55
CA VAL A 78 9.46 0.96 -3.85
C VAL A 78 9.11 2.44 -3.76
N VAL A 79 9.39 3.07 -2.63
CA VAL A 79 9.09 4.49 -2.45
C VAL A 79 10.38 5.29 -2.43
N ASP A 80 10.39 6.40 -3.17
CA ASP A 80 11.50 7.33 -3.12
C ASP A 80 11.02 8.65 -2.54
N MET A 81 11.90 9.35 -1.85
CA MET A 81 11.60 10.63 -1.25
C MET A 81 12.32 11.70 -2.01
N ARG A 82 11.65 12.82 -2.29
CA ARG A 82 12.27 13.92 -2.99
C ARG A 82 13.25 14.64 -2.07
N GLN A 83 14.43 14.88 -2.57
CA GLN A 83 15.47 15.54 -1.79
C GLN A 83 15.44 17.05 -2.00
N ALA A 84 16.03 17.78 -1.08
CA ALA A 84 16.05 19.23 -1.16
C ALA A 84 16.69 19.71 -2.45
N GLY A 85 17.63 18.95 -2.99
CA GLY A 85 18.26 19.35 -4.23
C GLY A 85 17.50 18.94 -5.49
N GLY A 86 16.34 18.35 -5.35
CA GLY A 86 15.53 17.96 -6.50
C GLY A 86 15.66 16.52 -6.93
N GLY A 87 16.58 15.79 -6.41
CA GLY A 87 16.72 14.38 -6.76
C GLY A 87 15.83 13.51 -5.91
N TRP A 88 15.88 12.20 -6.15
CA TRP A 88 15.09 11.23 -5.41
C TRP A 88 16.00 10.25 -4.71
N ALA A 89 15.63 9.84 -3.52
CA ALA A 89 16.41 8.84 -2.79
C ALA A 89 15.46 7.80 -2.21
N PRO A 90 15.86 6.53 -2.16
CA PRO A 90 14.96 5.50 -1.66
C PRO A 90 14.70 5.69 -0.18
N VAL A 91 13.46 5.44 0.22
CA VAL A 91 13.08 5.51 1.62
C VAL A 91 13.66 4.31 2.36
N ARG A 92 13.76 3.17 1.68
CA ARG A 92 14.32 1.98 2.29
C ARG A 92 15.28 1.36 1.28
N SER A 93 16.46 0.99 1.72
CA SER A 93 17.46 0.43 0.83
C SER A 93 18.26 -0.62 1.55
N LYS A 94 18.56 -1.70 0.85
CA LYS A 94 19.37 -2.78 1.38
C LYS A 94 18.84 -3.30 2.72
N GLY A 95 17.54 -3.38 2.83
CA GLY A 95 16.90 -3.92 4.01
C GLY A 95 16.83 -2.97 5.19
N GLN A 96 17.17 -1.70 4.99
CA GLN A 96 17.13 -0.75 6.08
C GLN A 96 16.36 0.50 5.72
N LEU A 97 15.61 1.01 6.68
CA LEU A 97 14.91 2.26 6.51
C LEU A 97 15.94 3.37 6.55
N MET A 98 15.98 4.17 5.50
CA MET A 98 17.00 5.22 5.38
C MET A 98 16.67 6.45 6.20
N TYR A 99 15.42 6.59 6.62
CA TYR A 99 14.99 7.76 7.39
C TYR A 99 14.34 7.27 8.68
N PRO A 100 15.13 6.91 9.68
CA PRO A 100 14.57 6.33 10.91
C PRO A 100 13.65 7.29 11.67
N ASP A 101 13.71 8.59 11.31
CA ASP A 101 12.82 9.53 11.97
C ASP A 101 11.46 9.58 11.31
N MET A 102 11.21 8.80 10.27
CA MET A 102 9.91 8.79 9.62
C MET A 102 8.88 8.37 10.64
N ASP A 103 7.82 9.16 10.80
CA ASP A 103 6.83 8.86 11.81
C ASP A 103 5.86 7.79 11.32
N LEU A 104 5.11 7.24 12.24
CA LEU A 104 4.20 6.14 11.95
C LEU A 104 3.15 6.56 10.93
N LEU A 105 2.62 7.77 11.04
CA LEU A 105 1.59 8.24 10.14
C LEU A 105 2.10 8.26 8.71
N THR A 106 3.29 8.77 8.49
CA THR A 106 3.88 8.81 7.17
C THR A 106 4.12 7.40 6.63
N MET A 107 4.65 6.52 7.46
CA MET A 107 4.92 5.16 7.03
C MET A 107 3.65 4.44 6.62
N LEU A 108 2.59 4.57 7.42
CA LEU A 108 1.33 3.92 7.11
C LEU A 108 0.66 4.52 5.89
N SER A 109 0.77 5.83 5.71
CA SER A 109 0.21 6.49 4.54
C SER A 109 0.92 6.05 3.28
N LEU A 110 2.24 5.95 3.32
CA LEU A 110 3.00 5.48 2.16
C LEU A 110 2.64 4.04 1.84
N THR A 111 2.51 3.20 2.86
CA THR A 111 2.14 1.81 2.66
C THR A 111 0.76 1.73 1.98
N ALA A 112 -0.19 2.52 2.45
CA ALA A 112 -1.53 2.51 1.87
C ALA A 112 -1.50 2.96 0.40
N HIS A 113 -0.71 3.98 0.09
CA HIS A 113 -0.62 4.45 -1.29
C HIS A 113 0.04 3.41 -2.20
N VAL A 114 1.07 2.73 -1.72
CA VAL A 114 1.72 1.68 -2.51
C VAL A 114 0.74 0.56 -2.78
N LEU A 115 0.00 0.13 -1.75
CA LEU A 115 -0.96 -0.95 -1.93
C LEU A 115 -2.08 -0.53 -2.87
N LYS A 116 -2.57 0.71 -2.74
CA LYS A 116 -3.60 1.18 -3.62
C LYS A 116 -3.14 1.15 -5.07
N ASP A 117 -1.97 1.74 -5.35
CA ASP A 117 -1.50 1.84 -6.72
C ASP A 117 -1.19 0.49 -7.34
N ASN A 118 -0.76 -0.46 -6.53
CA ASN A 118 -0.29 -1.73 -7.07
C ASN A 118 -1.35 -2.83 -7.05
N LEU A 119 -2.32 -2.74 -6.16
CA LEU A 119 -3.30 -3.81 -6.01
C LEU A 119 -4.70 -3.45 -6.48
N THR A 120 -4.93 -2.20 -6.88
CA THR A 120 -6.26 -1.77 -7.28
C THR A 120 -6.78 -2.61 -8.45
N THR A 121 -5.95 -2.85 -9.45
CA THR A 121 -6.37 -3.63 -10.60
C THR A 121 -6.78 -5.03 -10.19
N PHE A 122 -5.99 -5.64 -9.29
CA PHE A 122 -6.32 -6.98 -8.81
C PHE A 122 -7.68 -6.96 -8.11
N PHE A 123 -7.90 -5.98 -7.23
CA PHE A 123 -9.15 -5.94 -6.48
C PHE A 123 -10.33 -5.60 -7.38
N ARG A 124 -10.13 -4.86 -8.45
CA ARG A 124 -11.22 -4.59 -9.38
C ARG A 124 -11.63 -5.85 -10.10
N ALA A 125 -10.70 -6.74 -10.37
CA ALA A 125 -11.00 -7.97 -11.05
C ALA A 125 -11.53 -9.05 -10.12
N LEU A 126 -11.31 -8.91 -8.82
CA LEU A 126 -11.64 -9.95 -7.87
C LEU A 126 -13.10 -10.36 -7.87
N PRO A 127 -14.06 -9.46 -7.91
CA PRO A 127 -15.46 -9.88 -7.91
C PRO A 127 -15.79 -10.79 -9.09
N ALA A 128 -15.24 -10.51 -10.26
CA ALA A 128 -15.48 -11.35 -11.42
C ALA A 128 -14.86 -12.72 -11.23
N LEU A 129 -13.72 -12.78 -10.57
CA LEU A 129 -13.06 -14.06 -10.34
C LEU A 129 -13.76 -14.87 -9.29
N GLN A 130 -14.42 -14.21 -8.33
CA GLN A 130 -15.04 -14.92 -7.26
C GLN A 130 -16.49 -15.23 -7.46
N ALA A 131 -17.14 -14.63 -8.43
CA ALA A 131 -18.55 -14.82 -8.61
C ALA A 131 -18.82 -16.16 -9.25
N PRO A 132 -19.52 -17.05 -8.60
CA PRO A 132 -19.77 -18.35 -9.17
C PRO A 132 -20.63 -18.17 -10.40
N GLY A 133 -20.35 -18.85 -11.36
CA GLY A 133 -21.14 -18.74 -12.54
C GLY A 133 -20.89 -17.57 -13.34
N GLN A 134 -19.96 -16.74 -12.99
CA GLN A 134 -19.77 -15.62 -13.70
C GLN A 134 -18.47 -15.72 -14.14
N GLU A 135 -18.03 -16.65 -14.74
CA GLU A 135 -16.81 -16.75 -15.13
C GLU A 135 -16.54 -15.79 -16.00
N PRO A 136 -15.50 -15.35 -16.09
CA PRO A 136 -15.05 -14.34 -16.88
C PRO A 136 -15.30 -14.92 -18.16
N LYS A 137 -16.10 -14.66 -18.75
CA LYS A 137 -16.42 -15.05 -19.90
C LYS A 137 -15.43 -15.01 -20.69
N THR A 138 -14.63 -15.44 -20.58
CA THR A 138 -13.68 -15.49 -21.29
C THR A 138 -14.12 -15.65 -22.45
N THR A 139 -14.81 -15.92 -22.61
CA THR A 139 -15.21 -16.09 -23.77
C THR A 139 -15.23 -15.16 -24.42
#